data_d77b6a709a4e74b0a78baf85aa8ecec6
#
_entry.id   d77b6a709a4e74b0a78baf85aa8ecec6
#
_cell.length_a   1.000
_cell.length_b   1.000
_cell.length_c   1.000
_cell.angle_alpha   90.00
_cell.angle_beta   90.00
_cell.angle_gamma   90.00
#
_symmetry.space_group_name_H-M   'P 1'
#
loop_
_entity.id
_entity.type
_entity.pdbx_description
1 polymer ?
#
loop_
_entity_poly.entity_id
_entity_poly.type
_entity_poly.pdbx_seq_one_letter_code
_entity_poly.pdbx_strand_id
1 'polypeptide(L)'
;MMNVLRAGRLICSVGQKPNTMAKIDSRVTIHMAASLDGFIARKDGGVDWLETSDEFVGGETMDPGFVEAFLKSIDCYVMGSKTYETALRFAAKGLGWAYGDKPVFVLTSRKLPRTRDTVEFYSGDLAQFVKERLRVAFRSIWFVGGGAVSGECLRLGLADEVRYSILPILIGDGIPFFEKLDRDVALHLTEVKGYKNGMVALCYEVQTATKRPNAPTAADPGDASLH
;
A
#
# COMPACT_ATOMS: atom_id res chain seq x y z
N MET A 1 -75.87 -14.75 23.55
CA MET A 1 -76.02 -13.30 23.69
C MET A 1 -74.69 -12.69 23.53
N MET A 2 -74.38 -12.13 22.34
CA MET A 2 -74.28 -10.71 22.01
C MET A 2 -73.27 -9.98 22.90
N ASN A 3 -72.18 -9.33 22.46
CA ASN A 3 -71.94 -8.40 21.34
C ASN A 3 -70.42 -8.21 21.19
N VAL A 4 -69.79 -8.30 20.03
CA VAL A 4 -69.38 -7.28 19.05
C VAL A 4 -68.84 -5.98 19.69
N LEU A 5 -67.53 -5.69 19.48
CA LEU A 5 -67.11 -4.42 18.91
C LEU A 5 -65.64 -4.42 18.47
N ARG A 6 -65.45 -3.92 17.26
CA ARG A 6 -64.20 -3.63 16.53
C ARG A 6 -63.31 -2.63 17.27
N ALA A 7 -62.00 -2.85 17.19
CA ALA A 7 -61.07 -1.72 17.24
C ALA A 7 -59.87 -2.01 16.32
N GLY A 8 -59.58 -1.05 15.48
CA GLY A 8 -58.76 -1.12 14.30
C GLY A 8 -57.24 -1.36 14.58
N ARG A 9 -56.63 -2.08 13.66
CA ARG A 9 -55.18 -2.18 13.54
C ARG A 9 -54.62 -0.84 13.04
N LEU A 10 -53.90 -0.11 13.91
CA LEU A 10 -52.94 0.90 13.50
C LEU A 10 -51.64 0.19 13.16
N ILE A 11 -51.37 0.02 11.87
CA ILE A 11 -50.06 -0.47 11.40
C ILE A 11 -49.12 0.73 11.44
N CYS A 12 -48.34 0.84 12.52
CA CYS A 12 -47.13 1.68 12.53
C CYS A 12 -46.10 1.03 11.64
N SER A 13 -45.95 1.52 10.42
CA SER A 13 -44.79 1.23 9.58
C SER A 13 -43.55 1.88 10.25
N VAL A 14 -42.81 1.08 11.00
CA VAL A 14 -41.47 1.44 11.43
C VAL A 14 -40.59 1.45 10.18
N GLY A 15 -40.40 2.64 9.63
CA GLY A 15 -39.39 2.85 8.59
C GLY A 15 -38.05 2.40 9.11
N GLN A 16 -37.56 1.25 8.67
CA GLN A 16 -36.19 0.85 8.82
C GLN A 16 -35.34 1.91 8.09
N LYS A 17 -34.69 2.78 8.85
CA LYS A 17 -33.58 3.59 8.35
C LYS A 17 -32.55 2.63 7.77
N PRO A 18 -32.00 2.86 6.57
CA PRO A 18 -30.91 2.05 6.06
C PRO A 18 -29.79 2.09 7.10
N ASN A 19 -29.36 0.91 7.54
CA ASN A 19 -28.23 0.73 8.43
C ASN A 19 -27.00 1.27 7.69
N THR A 20 -26.63 2.50 7.96
CA THR A 20 -25.40 3.11 7.46
C THR A 20 -24.27 2.33 8.13
N MET A 21 -23.75 1.31 7.44
CA MET A 21 -22.53 0.62 7.88
C MET A 21 -21.49 1.71 8.19
N ALA A 22 -21.02 1.75 9.43
CA ALA A 22 -19.98 2.68 9.84
C ALA A 22 -18.81 2.52 8.86
N LYS A 23 -18.42 3.60 8.19
CA LYS A 23 -17.32 3.60 7.22
C LYS A 23 -16.08 3.14 7.97
N ILE A 24 -15.51 2.01 7.58
CA ILE A 24 -14.26 1.51 8.13
C ILE A 24 -13.18 2.55 7.78
N ASP A 25 -12.45 3.02 8.78
CA ASP A 25 -11.27 3.86 8.56
C ASP A 25 -10.17 2.96 7.97
N SER A 26 -10.10 2.95 6.64
CA SER A 26 -9.27 2.04 5.86
C SER A 26 -8.07 2.78 5.30
N ARG A 27 -6.88 2.21 5.45
CA ARG A 27 -5.61 2.76 4.97
C ARG A 27 -4.96 1.85 3.94
N VAL A 28 -4.58 2.41 2.80
CA VAL A 28 -3.82 1.75 1.75
C VAL A 28 -2.38 2.23 1.83
N THR A 29 -1.47 1.30 2.15
CA THR A 29 -0.03 1.55 2.28
C THR A 29 0.71 0.85 1.15
N ILE A 30 1.54 1.58 0.41
CA ILE A 30 2.55 1.03 -0.49
C ILE A 30 3.83 0.90 0.31
N HIS A 31 4.37 -0.32 0.44
CA HIS A 31 5.63 -0.54 1.17
C HIS A 31 6.47 -1.62 0.52
N MET A 32 7.70 -1.26 0.19
CA MET A 32 8.74 -2.16 -0.34
C MET A 32 10.11 -1.70 0.14
N ALA A 33 11.06 -2.62 0.15
CA ALA A 33 12.47 -2.29 0.22
C ALA A 33 12.99 -1.97 -1.18
N ALA A 34 13.95 -1.05 -1.27
CA ALA A 34 14.60 -0.68 -2.51
C ALA A 34 16.08 -0.35 -2.32
N SER A 35 16.84 -0.43 -3.39
CA SER A 35 18.19 0.13 -3.47
C SER A 35 18.14 1.66 -3.42
N LEU A 36 19.27 2.30 -3.10
CA LEU A 36 19.36 3.77 -3.06
C LEU A 36 19.06 4.43 -4.40
N ASP A 37 19.30 3.74 -5.51
CA ASP A 37 18.97 4.17 -6.88
C ASP A 37 17.54 3.78 -7.31
N GLY A 38 16.69 3.33 -6.37
CA GLY A 38 15.24 3.25 -6.54
C GLY A 38 14.69 1.95 -7.14
N PHE A 39 15.43 0.86 -7.13
CA PHE A 39 14.99 -0.43 -7.65
C PHE A 39 14.59 -1.39 -6.54
N ILE A 40 13.48 -2.13 -6.74
CA ILE A 40 12.96 -3.14 -5.80
C ILE A 40 13.47 -4.55 -6.09
N ALA A 41 14.01 -4.79 -7.27
CA ALA A 41 14.59 -6.07 -7.68
C ALA A 41 15.50 -5.86 -8.89
N ARG A 42 16.39 -6.81 -9.17
CA ARG A 42 17.11 -6.89 -10.44
C ARG A 42 16.16 -7.16 -11.61
N LYS A 43 16.59 -7.01 -12.84
CA LYS A 43 15.76 -7.26 -14.05
C LYS A 43 15.14 -8.66 -14.11
N ASP A 44 15.83 -9.66 -13.58
CA ASP A 44 15.38 -11.06 -13.49
C ASP A 44 14.45 -11.31 -12.27
N GLY A 45 14.19 -10.28 -11.46
CA GLY A 45 13.43 -10.35 -10.21
C GLY A 45 14.23 -10.85 -9.02
N GLY A 46 15.58 -10.89 -9.12
CA GLY A 46 16.48 -11.20 -8.03
C GLY A 46 16.49 -10.11 -6.96
N VAL A 47 16.59 -10.53 -5.68
CA VAL A 47 16.62 -9.67 -4.50
C VAL A 47 17.75 -10.06 -3.54
N ASP A 48 18.83 -10.62 -4.09
CA ASP A 48 20.03 -11.07 -3.39
C ASP A 48 20.73 -9.93 -2.61
N TRP A 49 20.50 -8.70 -3.00
CA TRP A 49 21.05 -7.48 -2.42
C TRP A 49 20.30 -6.97 -1.17
N LEU A 50 19.21 -7.63 -0.75
CA LEU A 50 18.45 -7.21 0.45
C LEU A 50 19.23 -7.42 1.75
N GLU A 51 20.22 -8.32 1.77
CA GLU A 51 21.13 -8.48 2.90
C GLU A 51 22.24 -7.43 2.77
N THR A 52 22.49 -6.70 3.85
CA THR A 52 23.54 -5.69 3.93
C THR A 52 24.48 -6.01 5.07
N SER A 53 25.79 -5.77 4.86
CA SER A 53 26.85 -5.89 5.86
C SER A 53 27.29 -4.54 6.44
N ASP A 54 26.55 -3.47 6.14
CA ASP A 54 26.86 -2.14 6.67
C ASP A 54 26.57 -2.06 8.17
N GLU A 55 27.37 -1.24 8.88
CA GLU A 55 27.23 -0.94 10.30
C GLU A 55 27.18 0.57 10.53
N PHE A 56 25.96 1.11 10.67
CA PHE A 56 25.76 2.50 11.04
C PHE A 56 25.67 2.64 12.57
N VAL A 57 26.71 3.18 13.20
CA VAL A 57 26.84 3.29 14.67
C VAL A 57 25.72 4.12 15.31
N GLY A 58 25.22 5.15 14.62
CA GLY A 58 24.10 5.97 15.07
C GLY A 58 22.72 5.38 14.83
N GLY A 59 22.63 4.18 14.23
CA GLY A 59 21.38 3.57 13.82
C GLY A 59 20.61 2.88 14.94
N GLU A 60 19.29 2.81 14.78
CA GLU A 60 18.43 2.04 15.65
C GLU A 60 18.58 0.52 15.40
N THR A 61 18.45 -0.28 16.45
CA THR A 61 18.31 -1.73 16.26
C THR A 61 16.91 -2.04 15.80
N MET A 62 16.77 -2.79 14.70
CA MET A 62 15.45 -3.26 14.27
C MET A 62 14.94 -4.26 15.31
N ASP A 63 13.87 -3.89 16.01
CA ASP A 63 13.21 -4.76 16.98
C ASP A 63 12.37 -5.81 16.24
N PRO A 64 12.66 -7.11 16.39
CA PRO A 64 11.84 -8.18 15.81
C PRO A 64 10.37 -8.11 16.23
N GLY A 65 10.10 -7.71 17.47
CA GLY A 65 8.73 -7.55 17.98
C GLY A 65 7.98 -6.43 17.25
N PHE A 66 8.66 -5.36 16.85
CA PHE A 66 8.07 -4.29 16.04
C PHE A 66 7.67 -4.79 14.65
N VAL A 67 8.55 -5.57 13.99
CA VAL A 67 8.25 -6.17 12.69
C VAL A 67 7.05 -7.12 12.77
N GLU A 68 7.01 -7.97 13.81
CA GLU A 68 5.89 -8.88 14.04
C GLU A 68 4.58 -8.13 14.30
N ALA A 69 4.60 -7.08 15.14
CA ALA A 69 3.44 -6.24 15.41
C ALA A 69 2.95 -5.53 14.14
N PHE A 70 3.88 -5.02 13.31
CA PHE A 70 3.55 -4.44 12.02
C PHE A 70 2.86 -5.44 11.10
N LEU A 71 3.44 -6.63 10.92
CA LEU A 71 2.83 -7.68 10.10
C LEU A 71 1.45 -8.11 10.64
N LYS A 72 1.28 -8.17 11.96
CA LYS A 72 -0.02 -8.47 12.60
C LYS A 72 -1.07 -7.39 12.29
N SER A 73 -0.68 -6.14 12.18
CA SER A 73 -1.59 -5.01 11.91
C SER A 73 -2.15 -4.99 10.48
N ILE A 74 -1.54 -5.70 9.55
CA ILE A 74 -2.01 -5.79 8.16
C ILE A 74 -3.21 -6.74 8.07
N ASP A 75 -4.27 -6.33 7.40
CA ASP A 75 -5.46 -7.18 7.20
C ASP A 75 -5.41 -7.96 5.88
N CYS A 76 -4.86 -7.37 4.81
CA CYS A 76 -4.70 -8.05 3.53
C CYS A 76 -3.53 -7.50 2.72
N TYR A 77 -3.11 -8.28 1.72
CA TYR A 77 -2.02 -7.94 0.81
C TYR A 77 -2.54 -7.83 -0.62
N VAL A 78 -2.01 -6.86 -1.38
CA VAL A 78 -2.26 -6.68 -2.81
C VAL A 78 -0.94 -6.69 -3.55
N MET A 79 -0.84 -7.46 -4.62
CA MET A 79 0.40 -7.58 -5.40
C MET A 79 0.14 -7.91 -6.86
N GLY A 80 1.13 -7.66 -7.70
CA GLY A 80 1.12 -8.09 -9.09
C GLY A 80 1.57 -9.56 -9.26
N SER A 81 1.32 -10.11 -10.46
CA SER A 81 1.66 -11.49 -10.81
C SER A 81 3.14 -11.84 -10.61
N LYS A 82 4.07 -10.93 -10.97
CA LYS A 82 5.52 -11.15 -10.81
C LYS A 82 5.94 -11.25 -9.36
N THR A 83 5.35 -10.43 -8.47
CA THR A 83 5.58 -10.49 -7.02
C THR A 83 5.06 -11.79 -6.44
N TYR A 84 3.89 -12.23 -6.89
CA TYR A 84 3.34 -13.53 -6.49
C TYR A 84 4.22 -14.71 -6.93
N GLU A 85 4.68 -14.73 -8.18
CA GLU A 85 5.59 -15.75 -8.70
C GLU A 85 6.92 -15.76 -7.91
N THR A 86 7.42 -14.59 -7.51
CA THR A 86 8.61 -14.49 -6.65
C THR A 86 8.36 -15.08 -5.26
N ALA A 87 7.22 -14.79 -4.66
CA ALA A 87 6.83 -15.38 -3.38
C ALA A 87 6.72 -16.91 -3.44
N LEU A 88 6.18 -17.45 -4.53
CA LEU A 88 6.13 -18.89 -4.77
C LEU A 88 7.54 -19.50 -4.91
N ARG A 89 8.45 -18.80 -5.61
CA ARG A 89 9.86 -19.27 -5.71
C ARG A 89 10.55 -19.31 -4.37
N PHE A 90 10.31 -18.33 -3.48
CA PHE A 90 10.86 -18.31 -2.13
C PHE A 90 10.28 -19.45 -1.26
N ALA A 91 8.98 -19.66 -1.33
CA ALA A 91 8.34 -20.77 -0.64
C ALA A 91 8.89 -22.13 -1.09
N ALA A 92 9.13 -22.32 -2.40
CA ALA A 92 9.73 -23.53 -2.96
C ALA A 92 11.20 -23.73 -2.54
N LYS A 93 11.92 -22.64 -2.20
CA LYS A 93 13.29 -22.70 -1.65
C LYS A 93 13.35 -22.91 -0.13
N GLY A 94 12.21 -23.16 0.52
CA GLY A 94 12.14 -23.40 1.96
C GLY A 94 12.08 -22.15 2.84
N LEU A 95 11.99 -20.94 2.25
CA LEU A 95 11.86 -19.69 3.00
C LEU A 95 10.45 -19.44 3.53
N GLY A 96 9.50 -20.33 3.22
CA GLY A 96 8.12 -20.24 3.67
C GLY A 96 7.28 -19.22 2.89
N TRP A 97 6.03 -19.08 3.33
CA TRP A 97 5.08 -18.11 2.78
C TRP A 97 5.02 -16.87 3.66
N ALA A 98 5.47 -15.74 3.14
CA ALA A 98 5.68 -14.51 3.91
C ALA A 98 4.37 -13.83 4.40
N TYR A 99 3.21 -14.21 3.86
CA TYR A 99 1.93 -13.50 4.09
C TYR A 99 1.01 -14.21 5.09
N GLY A 100 1.46 -15.31 5.71
CA GLY A 100 0.67 -16.08 6.68
C GLY A 100 -0.67 -16.55 6.12
N ASP A 101 -1.71 -16.47 6.96
CA ASP A 101 -3.08 -16.88 6.61
C ASP A 101 -3.98 -15.70 6.21
N LYS A 102 -3.39 -14.53 5.92
CA LYS A 102 -4.14 -13.35 5.53
C LYS A 102 -4.51 -13.39 4.04
N PRO A 103 -5.62 -12.74 3.65
CA PRO A 103 -6.00 -12.61 2.26
C PRO A 103 -4.91 -11.97 1.41
N VAL A 104 -4.60 -12.58 0.27
CA VAL A 104 -3.65 -12.07 -0.73
C VAL A 104 -4.39 -11.93 -2.06
N PHE A 105 -4.47 -10.70 -2.55
CA PHE A 105 -5.08 -10.39 -3.83
C PHE A 105 -4.00 -10.18 -4.88
N VAL A 106 -4.02 -11.01 -5.92
CA VAL A 106 -3.05 -10.95 -7.02
C VAL A 106 -3.70 -10.32 -8.24
N LEU A 107 -3.26 -9.13 -8.60
CA LEU A 107 -3.77 -8.38 -9.75
C LEU A 107 -3.16 -8.96 -11.03
N THR A 108 -3.97 -9.67 -11.81
CA THR A 108 -3.50 -10.34 -13.03
C THR A 108 -4.65 -10.83 -13.91
N SER A 109 -4.47 -10.75 -15.23
CA SER A 109 -5.31 -11.46 -16.21
C SER A 109 -4.75 -12.83 -16.59
N ARG A 110 -3.55 -13.17 -16.11
CA ARG A 110 -2.87 -14.45 -16.38
C ARG A 110 -3.46 -15.56 -15.51
N LYS A 111 -3.52 -16.78 -16.06
CA LYS A 111 -3.82 -17.99 -15.28
C LYS A 111 -2.55 -18.42 -14.54
N LEU A 112 -2.58 -18.30 -13.21
CA LEU A 112 -1.50 -18.69 -12.32
C LEU A 112 -1.97 -19.81 -11.38
N PRO A 113 -1.05 -20.64 -10.84
CA PRO A 113 -1.42 -21.68 -9.88
C PRO A 113 -1.89 -21.04 -8.56
N ARG A 114 -3.09 -21.42 -8.11
CA ARG A 114 -3.58 -21.08 -6.78
C ARG A 114 -3.09 -22.14 -5.80
N THR A 115 -2.07 -21.79 -5.02
CA THR A 115 -1.42 -22.74 -4.10
C THR A 115 -1.96 -22.66 -2.67
N ARG A 116 -2.82 -21.68 -2.37
CA ARG A 116 -3.39 -21.44 -1.04
C ARG A 116 -4.81 -20.88 -1.15
N ASP A 117 -5.66 -21.24 -0.20
CA ASP A 117 -7.05 -20.76 -0.16
C ASP A 117 -7.16 -19.26 0.13
N THR A 118 -6.14 -18.69 0.80
CA THR A 118 -6.05 -17.24 1.08
C THR A 118 -5.69 -16.39 -0.15
N VAL A 119 -5.30 -17.00 -1.28
CA VAL A 119 -4.94 -16.29 -2.51
C VAL A 119 -6.15 -16.18 -3.43
N GLU A 120 -6.42 -14.98 -3.87
CA GLU A 120 -7.43 -14.66 -4.86
C GLU A 120 -6.82 -13.89 -6.03
N PHE A 121 -7.17 -14.29 -7.25
CA PHE A 121 -6.78 -13.57 -8.47
C PHE A 121 -7.87 -12.59 -8.87
N TYR A 122 -7.47 -11.35 -9.14
CA TYR A 122 -8.38 -10.29 -9.59
C TYR A 122 -7.91 -9.71 -10.93
N SER A 123 -8.87 -9.57 -11.85
CA SER A 123 -8.69 -8.93 -13.14
C SER A 123 -9.87 -8.00 -13.39
N GLY A 124 -9.64 -6.70 -13.34
CA GLY A 124 -10.68 -5.69 -13.50
C GLY A 124 -10.20 -4.30 -13.12
N ASP A 125 -11.13 -3.38 -12.91
CA ASP A 125 -10.85 -2.01 -12.51
C ASP A 125 -10.29 -1.96 -11.09
N LEU A 126 -9.06 -1.48 -10.94
CA LEU A 126 -8.37 -1.39 -9.65
C LEU A 126 -9.04 -0.36 -8.71
N ALA A 127 -9.53 0.76 -9.26
CA ALA A 127 -10.15 1.80 -8.44
C ALA A 127 -11.46 1.30 -7.83
N GLN A 128 -12.26 0.61 -8.62
CA GLN A 128 -13.50 -0.01 -8.15
C GLN A 128 -13.19 -1.09 -7.11
N PHE A 129 -12.24 -1.97 -7.39
CA PHE A 129 -11.82 -3.04 -6.47
C PHE A 129 -11.40 -2.53 -5.10
N VAL A 130 -10.53 -1.51 -5.09
CA VAL A 130 -10.06 -0.91 -3.83
C VAL A 130 -11.19 -0.21 -3.09
N LYS A 131 -12.00 0.62 -3.77
CA LYS A 131 -13.03 1.44 -3.13
C LYS A 131 -14.23 0.64 -2.63
N GLU A 132 -14.71 -0.31 -3.45
CA GLU A 132 -15.97 -1.00 -3.20
C GLU A 132 -15.79 -2.32 -2.47
N ARG A 133 -14.59 -2.91 -2.53
CA ARG A 133 -14.33 -4.20 -1.90
C ARG A 133 -13.28 -4.12 -0.80
N LEU A 134 -12.06 -3.67 -1.10
CA LEU A 134 -10.98 -3.73 -0.12
C LEU A 134 -11.21 -2.77 1.05
N ARG A 135 -11.49 -1.50 0.77
CA ARG A 135 -11.73 -0.48 1.82
C ARG A 135 -13.00 -0.71 2.63
N VAL A 136 -13.92 -1.53 2.13
CA VAL A 136 -15.14 -1.90 2.86
C VAL A 136 -14.88 -3.06 3.83
N ALA A 137 -13.93 -3.95 3.49
CA ALA A 137 -13.68 -5.18 4.23
C ALA A 137 -12.45 -5.08 5.17
N PHE A 138 -11.47 -4.23 4.85
CA PHE A 138 -10.16 -4.19 5.51
C PHE A 138 -9.79 -2.79 5.98
N ARG A 139 -9.17 -2.70 7.16
CA ARG A 139 -8.63 -1.44 7.71
C ARG A 139 -7.22 -1.17 7.21
N SER A 140 -6.38 -2.18 7.18
CA SER A 140 -4.98 -2.06 6.79
C SER A 140 -4.69 -2.91 5.55
N ILE A 141 -4.49 -2.23 4.42
CA ILE A 141 -4.29 -2.84 3.11
C ILE A 141 -2.85 -2.55 2.67
N TRP A 142 -2.04 -3.60 2.50
CA TRP A 142 -0.66 -3.44 2.05
C TRP A 142 -0.48 -3.80 0.58
N PHE A 143 -0.14 -2.80 -0.23
CA PHE A 143 0.35 -2.99 -1.59
C PHE A 143 1.84 -3.37 -1.52
N VAL A 144 2.11 -4.66 -1.66
CA VAL A 144 3.44 -5.26 -1.54
C VAL A 144 4.32 -4.99 -2.77
N GLY A 145 3.72 -4.61 -3.90
CA GLY A 145 4.42 -4.31 -5.14
C GLY A 145 3.99 -5.23 -6.29
N GLY A 146 4.61 -5.24 -7.47
CA GLY A 146 5.76 -4.49 -7.97
C GLY A 146 5.43 -3.08 -8.46
N GLY A 147 6.42 -2.48 -9.11
CA GLY A 147 6.37 -1.08 -9.52
C GLY A 147 5.14 -0.68 -10.35
N ALA A 148 4.66 -1.55 -11.24
CA ALA A 148 3.45 -1.32 -12.03
C ALA A 148 2.20 -1.16 -11.16
N VAL A 149 2.02 -2.06 -10.19
CA VAL A 149 0.86 -2.04 -9.28
C VAL A 149 0.92 -0.83 -8.36
N SER A 150 2.12 -0.50 -7.86
CA SER A 150 2.34 0.67 -7.00
C SER A 150 2.13 1.98 -7.76
N GLY A 151 2.65 2.08 -8.98
CA GLY A 151 2.45 3.22 -9.87
C GLY A 151 0.97 3.43 -10.21
N GLU A 152 0.24 2.35 -10.55
CA GLU A 152 -1.19 2.42 -10.83
C GLU A 152 -2.00 2.87 -9.61
N CYS A 153 -1.68 2.34 -8.42
CA CYS A 153 -2.31 2.73 -7.17
C CYS A 153 -2.16 4.24 -6.91
N LEU A 154 -0.97 4.82 -7.17
CA LEU A 154 -0.73 6.26 -7.06
C LEU A 154 -1.43 7.08 -8.14
N ARG A 155 -1.39 6.65 -9.40
CA ARG A 155 -2.09 7.34 -10.51
C ARG A 155 -3.58 7.48 -10.25
N LEU A 156 -4.20 6.44 -9.70
CA LEU A 156 -5.62 6.41 -9.36
C LEU A 156 -5.96 7.11 -8.04
N GLY A 157 -4.95 7.64 -7.31
CA GLY A 157 -5.15 8.31 -6.03
C GLY A 157 -5.71 7.39 -4.94
N LEU A 158 -5.29 6.13 -4.95
CA LEU A 158 -5.79 5.10 -4.04
C LEU A 158 -4.91 4.92 -2.79
N ALA A 159 -3.62 5.29 -2.88
CA ALA A 159 -2.69 5.19 -1.76
C ALA A 159 -2.90 6.32 -0.76
N ASP A 160 -2.86 5.98 0.52
CA ASP A 160 -2.87 6.94 1.64
C ASP A 160 -1.44 7.15 2.18
N GLU A 161 -0.59 6.13 2.06
CA GLU A 161 0.75 6.12 2.63
C GLU A 161 1.74 5.42 1.71
N VAL A 162 2.96 5.97 1.66
CA VAL A 162 4.12 5.33 1.04
C VAL A 162 5.19 5.12 2.11
N ARG A 163 5.61 3.87 2.31
CA ARG A 163 6.76 3.49 3.12
C ARG A 163 7.90 3.03 2.22
N TYR A 164 9.03 3.65 2.34
CA TYR A 164 10.17 3.41 1.50
C TYR A 164 11.37 3.02 2.35
N SER A 165 11.73 1.73 2.33
CA SER A 165 12.90 1.20 3.04
C SER A 165 14.08 1.16 2.06
N ILE A 166 15.04 2.07 2.23
CA ILE A 166 16.19 2.23 1.33
C ILE A 166 17.37 1.47 1.92
N LEU A 167 17.92 0.51 1.18
CA LEU A 167 19.13 -0.19 1.55
C LEU A 167 20.37 0.55 1.02
N PRO A 168 21.51 0.46 1.72
CA PRO A 168 22.76 1.16 1.38
C PRO A 168 23.49 0.49 0.20
N ILE A 169 22.82 0.39 -0.94
CA ILE A 169 23.35 -0.23 -2.16
C ILE A 169 22.84 0.47 -3.41
N LEU A 170 23.65 0.52 -4.44
CA LEU A 170 23.28 0.88 -5.81
C LEU A 170 23.34 -0.39 -6.66
N ILE A 171 22.30 -0.72 -7.39
CA ILE A 171 22.28 -1.90 -8.27
C ILE A 171 22.32 -1.54 -9.76
N GLY A 172 22.26 -0.24 -10.10
CA GLY A 172 22.50 0.32 -11.42
C GLY A 172 21.32 0.19 -12.37
N ASP A 173 20.59 -0.92 -12.34
CA ASP A 173 19.43 -1.18 -13.20
C ASP A 173 18.56 -2.29 -12.58
N GLY A 174 17.24 -2.23 -12.84
CA GLY A 174 16.32 -3.19 -12.24
C GLY A 174 14.85 -2.86 -12.45
N ILE A 175 14.01 -3.45 -11.61
CA ILE A 175 12.58 -3.16 -11.53
C ILE A 175 12.40 -1.94 -10.61
N PRO A 176 11.88 -0.81 -11.10
CA PRO A 176 11.77 0.40 -10.29
C PRO A 176 10.70 0.25 -9.19
N PHE A 177 10.86 1.00 -8.09
CA PHE A 177 9.88 1.08 -7.01
C PHE A 177 8.54 1.62 -7.52
N PHE A 178 8.59 2.66 -8.33
CA PHE A 178 7.45 3.19 -9.06
C PHE A 178 7.71 3.12 -10.56
N GLU A 179 6.77 2.58 -11.32
CA GLU A 179 6.74 2.83 -12.75
C GLU A 179 6.36 4.29 -13.03
N LYS A 180 6.56 4.70 -14.28
CA LYS A 180 6.31 6.08 -14.72
C LYS A 180 4.93 6.58 -14.27
N LEU A 181 4.94 7.67 -13.53
CA LEU A 181 3.75 8.44 -13.18
C LEU A 181 3.51 9.49 -14.27
N ASP A 182 2.25 9.80 -14.53
CA ASP A 182 1.81 10.80 -15.51
C ASP A 182 1.67 12.21 -14.92
N ARG A 183 1.82 12.33 -13.60
CA ARG A 183 1.71 13.59 -12.85
C ARG A 183 2.53 13.54 -11.57
N ASP A 184 2.76 14.70 -10.99
CA ASP A 184 3.33 14.81 -9.65
C ASP A 184 2.37 14.29 -8.59
N VAL A 185 2.92 13.59 -7.60
CA VAL A 185 2.21 13.15 -6.39
C VAL A 185 2.90 13.82 -5.20
N ALA A 186 2.24 14.76 -4.57
CA ALA A 186 2.78 15.43 -3.40
C ALA A 186 2.74 14.49 -2.18
N LEU A 187 3.83 14.49 -1.42
CA LEU A 187 4.01 13.65 -0.24
C LEU A 187 4.31 14.53 0.98
N HIS A 188 3.86 14.12 2.15
CA HIS A 188 4.20 14.72 3.44
C HIS A 188 5.00 13.72 4.26
N LEU A 189 6.23 14.07 4.63
CA LEU A 189 7.10 13.22 5.44
C LEU A 189 6.55 13.14 6.87
N THR A 190 6.32 11.92 7.35
CA THR A 190 5.80 11.66 8.70
C THR A 190 6.79 10.96 9.61
N GLU A 191 7.73 10.18 9.04
CA GLU A 191 8.74 9.46 9.82
C GLU A 191 10.00 9.23 9.00
N VAL A 192 11.16 9.34 9.67
CA VAL A 192 12.50 8.95 9.16
C VAL A 192 13.18 8.13 10.22
N LYS A 193 13.70 6.95 9.86
CA LYS A 193 14.51 6.11 10.75
C LYS A 193 15.74 5.58 10.02
N GLY A 194 16.90 5.69 10.67
CA GLY A 194 18.13 5.04 10.26
C GLY A 194 18.38 3.81 11.13
N TYR A 195 18.64 2.67 10.52
CA TYR A 195 18.90 1.42 11.23
C TYR A 195 20.40 1.07 11.21
N LYS A 196 20.84 0.27 12.21
CA LYS A 196 22.23 -0.17 12.34
C LYS A 196 22.80 -0.86 11.10
N ASN A 197 21.97 -1.55 10.34
CA ASN A 197 22.37 -2.18 9.08
C ASN A 197 22.43 -1.21 7.88
N GLY A 198 22.46 0.10 8.13
CA GLY A 198 22.54 1.14 7.11
C GLY A 198 21.22 1.41 6.36
N MET A 199 20.16 0.66 6.64
CA MET A 199 18.85 0.92 6.03
C MET A 199 18.25 2.22 6.55
N VAL A 200 17.65 3.01 5.65
CA VAL A 200 16.83 4.18 5.99
C VAL A 200 15.38 3.88 5.65
N ALA A 201 14.50 4.00 6.63
CA ALA A 201 13.05 3.91 6.42
C ALA A 201 12.43 5.31 6.40
N LEU A 202 11.67 5.59 5.36
CA LEU A 202 10.91 6.80 5.17
C LEU A 202 9.41 6.48 5.14
N CYS A 203 8.62 7.27 5.87
CA CYS A 203 7.17 7.19 5.84
C CYS A 203 6.61 8.51 5.33
N TYR A 204 5.74 8.45 4.33
CA TYR A 204 5.07 9.61 3.75
C TYR A 204 3.56 9.40 3.68
N GLU A 205 2.80 10.43 4.03
CA GLU A 205 1.39 10.53 3.66
C GLU A 205 1.25 11.06 2.24
N VAL A 206 0.37 10.43 1.45
CA VAL A 206 0.03 10.90 0.11
C VAL A 206 -0.93 12.09 0.24
N GLN A 207 -0.52 13.25 -0.27
CA GLN A 207 -1.32 14.47 -0.24
C GLN A 207 -2.38 14.42 -1.34
N THR A 208 -3.64 14.56 -0.96
CA THR A 208 -4.71 14.79 -1.93
C THR A 208 -4.61 16.21 -2.50
N ALA A 209 -4.97 16.42 -3.76
CA ALA A 209 -4.82 17.70 -4.48
C ALA A 209 -5.46 18.92 -3.78
N THR A 210 -6.33 18.70 -2.80
CA THR A 210 -6.98 19.75 -1.99
C THR A 210 -6.12 20.26 -0.82
N LYS A 211 -4.96 19.66 -0.54
CA LYS A 211 -4.09 20.04 0.60
C LYS A 211 -2.76 20.69 0.17
N ARG A 212 -2.63 21.23 -1.04
CA ARG A 212 -1.43 22.01 -1.36
C ARG A 212 -1.47 23.31 -0.53
N PRO A 213 -0.52 23.56 0.39
CA PRO A 213 -0.28 24.91 0.86
C PRO A 213 0.14 25.73 -0.37
N ASN A 214 -0.40 26.95 -0.50
CA ASN A 214 -0.11 27.87 -1.60
C ASN A 214 1.41 27.87 -1.87
N ALA A 215 1.80 27.48 -3.07
CA ALA A 215 3.17 27.71 -3.53
C ALA A 215 3.44 29.21 -3.37
N PRO A 216 4.60 29.62 -2.82
CA PRO A 216 4.95 31.04 -2.79
C PRO A 216 4.87 31.54 -4.23
N THR A 217 4.08 32.56 -4.44
CA THR A 217 4.01 33.29 -5.73
C THR A 217 5.45 33.62 -6.10
N ALA A 218 5.90 33.16 -7.26
CA ALA A 218 7.21 33.54 -7.80
C ALA A 218 7.29 35.05 -7.75
N ALA A 219 8.27 35.58 -7.00
CA ALA A 219 8.55 37.00 -7.01
C ALA A 219 8.88 37.38 -8.46
N ASP A 220 8.14 38.34 -8.98
CA ASP A 220 8.37 38.98 -10.26
C ASP A 220 9.85 39.41 -10.34
N PRO A 221 10.65 39.01 -11.34
CA PRO A 221 11.99 39.53 -11.51
C PRO A 221 11.92 40.91 -12.16
N GLY A 222 11.33 41.86 -11.43
CA GLY A 222 11.24 43.27 -11.81
C GLY A 222 12.51 44.01 -11.46
N ASP A 223 13.19 44.43 -12.50
CA ASP A 223 14.01 45.65 -12.55
C ASP A 223 15.38 45.65 -11.82
N ALA A 224 16.36 45.04 -12.45
CA ALA A 224 17.76 45.43 -12.29
C ALA A 224 18.15 46.31 -13.47
N SER A 225 17.71 47.60 -13.47
CA SER A 225 18.29 48.61 -14.30
C SER A 225 19.69 48.94 -13.77
N LEU A 226 20.66 48.74 -14.65
CA LEU A 226 22.04 49.16 -14.61
C LEU A 226 22.21 50.67 -14.24
N HIS A 227 23.06 50.92 -13.26
CA HIS A 227 23.95 52.10 -13.24
C HIS A 227 25.30 51.69 -12.67
#